data_513fdf51744750f3977b07f9df6fe132
#
_entry.id   513fdf51744750f3977b07f9df6fe132
#
_cell.length_a   1.000
_cell.length_b   1.000
_cell.length_c   1.000
_cell.angle_alpha   90.00
_cell.angle_beta   90.00
_cell.angle_gamma   90.00
#
_symmetry.space_group_name_H-M   'P 1'
#
loop_
_entity.id
_entity.type
_entity.pdbx_description
1 polymer ?
#
loop_
_entity_poly.entity_id
_entity_poly.type
_entity_poly.pdbx_seq_one_letter_code
_entity_poly.pdbx_strand_id
1 'polypeptide(L)'
;MNNKQRYAILKKNKEQWLQYYSIKDESGIYILTRYDDNGFKFAYVGQAKKVLTRLAEHLMGYQHIDLSLKKHGIGSAFTRENKWKCEKIIHCDESELNNMEQEWIRKCHELGYQLYNHTTGSQGQGKQALGEQKPAKGYYDGIKQGRKKVIDEINNRLTKGDIRLVIECPNKRKEQHLAKLMELLGENDNEDTEYSGDC
;
A
#
# COMPACT_ATOMS: atom_id res chain seq x y z
N MET A 1 14.04 -0.29 -23.80
CA MET A 1 12.79 -0.61 -24.53
C MET A 1 12.54 0.50 -25.54
N ASN A 2 12.37 0.18 -26.82
CA ASN A 2 12.08 1.17 -27.85
C ASN A 2 10.58 1.53 -27.86
N ASN A 3 10.23 2.65 -28.52
CA ASN A 3 8.86 3.16 -28.54
C ASN A 3 7.85 2.15 -29.14
N LYS A 4 8.25 1.38 -30.17
CA LYS A 4 7.40 0.38 -30.82
C LYS A 4 7.06 -0.79 -29.87
N GLN A 5 8.04 -1.24 -29.11
CA GLN A 5 7.83 -2.28 -28.09
C GLN A 5 6.93 -1.78 -26.96
N ARG A 6 7.15 -0.54 -26.47
CA ARG A 6 6.30 0.06 -25.44
C ARG A 6 4.85 0.15 -25.89
N TYR A 7 4.60 0.58 -27.12
CA TYR A 7 3.26 0.68 -27.69
C TYR A 7 2.56 -0.69 -27.78
N ALA A 8 3.27 -1.73 -28.24
CA ALA A 8 2.74 -3.08 -28.35
C ALA A 8 2.35 -3.65 -26.97
N ILE A 9 3.18 -3.43 -25.94
CA ILE A 9 2.88 -3.86 -24.56
C ILE A 9 1.68 -3.08 -24.02
N LEU A 10 1.63 -1.78 -24.23
CA LEU A 10 0.51 -0.95 -23.77
C LEU A 10 -0.81 -1.40 -24.38
N LYS A 11 -0.80 -1.72 -25.68
CA LYS A 11 -1.99 -2.26 -26.38
C LYS A 11 -2.44 -3.58 -25.75
N LYS A 12 -1.53 -4.53 -25.55
CA LYS A 12 -1.81 -5.80 -24.88
C LYS A 12 -2.39 -5.60 -23.48
N ASN A 13 -1.83 -4.68 -22.70
CA ASN A 13 -2.30 -4.38 -21.37
C ASN A 13 -3.70 -3.73 -21.36
N LYS A 14 -4.02 -2.88 -22.34
CA LYS A 14 -5.39 -2.38 -22.53
C LYS A 14 -6.38 -3.51 -22.81
N GLU A 15 -6.02 -4.42 -23.71
CA GLU A 15 -6.83 -5.59 -24.02
C GLU A 15 -7.09 -6.46 -22.78
N GLN A 16 -6.11 -6.61 -21.89
CA GLN A 16 -6.25 -7.35 -20.64
C GLN A 16 -7.30 -6.74 -19.70
N TRP A 17 -7.37 -5.40 -19.59
CA TRP A 17 -8.41 -4.73 -18.81
C TRP A 17 -9.78 -4.87 -19.48
N LEU A 18 -9.84 -4.73 -20.81
CA LEU A 18 -11.08 -4.81 -21.59
C LEU A 18 -11.69 -6.22 -21.63
N GLN A 19 -10.95 -7.26 -21.25
CA GLN A 19 -11.49 -8.61 -21.07
C GLN A 19 -12.54 -8.67 -19.97
N TYR A 20 -12.41 -7.83 -18.94
CA TYR A 20 -13.26 -7.87 -17.75
C TYR A 20 -14.16 -6.63 -17.60
N TYR A 21 -13.75 -5.50 -18.18
CA TYR A 21 -14.39 -4.20 -17.96
C TYR A 21 -14.60 -3.43 -19.24
N SER A 22 -15.78 -2.79 -19.37
CA SER A 22 -16.02 -1.82 -20.42
C SER A 22 -15.49 -0.45 -19.96
N ILE A 23 -14.30 -0.06 -20.40
CA ILE A 23 -13.60 1.14 -19.96
C ILE A 23 -13.39 2.07 -21.15
N LYS A 24 -13.89 3.30 -21.06
CA LYS A 24 -13.57 4.37 -22.00
C LYS A 24 -12.25 5.03 -21.63
N ASP A 25 -11.47 5.42 -22.63
CA ASP A 25 -10.17 6.08 -22.42
C ASP A 25 -10.33 7.61 -22.32
N GLU A 26 -11.18 8.02 -21.40
CA GLU A 26 -11.54 9.42 -21.11
C GLU A 26 -10.97 9.86 -19.75
N SER A 27 -11.06 11.16 -19.45
CA SER A 27 -10.69 11.73 -18.16
C SER A 27 -11.57 11.19 -17.03
N GLY A 28 -10.98 10.90 -15.88
CA GLY A 28 -11.72 10.43 -14.73
C GLY A 28 -10.84 9.84 -13.65
N ILE A 29 -11.50 9.35 -12.61
CA ILE A 29 -10.89 8.59 -11.52
C ILE A 29 -11.28 7.11 -11.63
N TYR A 30 -10.44 6.26 -11.11
CA TYR A 30 -10.68 4.81 -11.02
C TYR A 30 -10.36 4.30 -9.63
N ILE A 31 -11.16 3.35 -9.17
CA ILE A 31 -11.05 2.75 -7.85
C ILE A 31 -10.80 1.27 -8.06
N LEU A 32 -9.63 0.82 -7.63
CA LEU A 32 -9.26 -0.58 -7.62
C LEU A 32 -9.41 -1.13 -6.21
N THR A 33 -10.01 -2.30 -6.09
CA THR A 33 -10.19 -2.98 -4.80
C THR A 33 -9.66 -4.40 -4.86
N ARG A 34 -9.24 -4.92 -3.71
CA ARG A 34 -8.80 -6.30 -3.53
C ARG A 34 -9.13 -6.76 -2.12
N TYR A 35 -9.51 -8.00 -2.00
CA TYR A 35 -9.68 -8.68 -0.72
C TYR A 35 -8.64 -9.78 -0.64
N ASP A 36 -7.95 -9.91 0.48
CA ASP A 36 -7.07 -11.04 0.70
C ASP A 36 -7.81 -12.23 1.32
N ASP A 37 -7.08 -13.32 1.47
CA ASP A 37 -7.62 -14.57 1.99
C ASP A 37 -7.97 -14.49 3.49
N ASN A 38 -7.48 -13.46 4.19
CA ASN A 38 -7.79 -13.16 5.58
C ASN A 38 -8.96 -12.17 5.74
N GLY A 39 -9.57 -11.74 4.64
CA GLY A 39 -10.67 -10.79 4.62
C GLY A 39 -10.28 -9.31 4.74
N PHE A 40 -8.98 -8.99 4.68
CA PHE A 40 -8.56 -7.58 4.63
C PHE A 40 -8.93 -6.95 3.29
N LYS A 41 -9.42 -5.71 3.39
CA LYS A 41 -9.86 -4.92 2.25
C LYS A 41 -8.75 -3.93 1.86
N PHE A 42 -8.36 -3.96 0.60
CA PHE A 42 -7.39 -3.02 0.05
C PHE A 42 -8.02 -2.20 -1.05
N ALA A 43 -7.65 -0.92 -1.13
CA ALA A 43 -8.08 -0.06 -2.22
C ALA A 43 -6.93 0.80 -2.74
N TYR A 44 -7.04 1.19 -3.99
CA TYR A 44 -6.24 2.21 -4.62
C TYR A 44 -7.15 3.11 -5.44
N VAL A 45 -7.05 4.40 -5.23
CA VAL A 45 -7.75 5.42 -6.01
C VAL A 45 -6.73 6.13 -6.89
N GLY A 46 -7.00 6.23 -8.16
CA GLY A 46 -6.13 6.94 -9.10
C GLY A 46 -6.93 7.83 -10.02
N GLN A 47 -6.26 8.84 -10.57
CA GLN A 47 -6.81 9.75 -11.57
C GLN A 47 -6.00 9.71 -12.85
N ALA A 48 -6.65 9.99 -13.96
CA ALA A 48 -5.98 10.12 -15.25
C ALA A 48 -6.82 10.93 -16.26
N LYS A 49 -6.13 11.61 -17.19
CA LYS A 49 -6.76 12.17 -18.38
C LYS A 49 -7.22 11.12 -19.38
N LYS A 50 -6.62 9.94 -19.32
CA LYS A 50 -6.93 8.73 -20.11
C LYS A 50 -6.89 7.51 -19.20
N VAL A 51 -8.04 7.15 -18.62
CA VAL A 51 -8.14 6.12 -17.59
C VAL A 51 -7.66 4.76 -18.07
N LEU A 52 -8.11 4.28 -19.22
CA LEU A 52 -7.70 2.98 -19.74
C LEU A 52 -6.19 2.93 -20.05
N THR A 53 -5.64 4.01 -20.58
CA THR A 53 -4.20 4.14 -20.81
C THR A 53 -3.43 4.06 -19.49
N ARG A 54 -3.87 4.78 -18.47
CA ARG A 54 -3.23 4.77 -17.14
C ARG A 54 -3.30 3.42 -16.46
N LEU A 55 -4.44 2.74 -16.53
CA LEU A 55 -4.60 1.38 -16.02
C LEU A 55 -3.65 0.38 -16.72
N ALA A 56 -3.47 0.52 -18.03
CA ALA A 56 -2.51 -0.30 -18.78
C ALA A 56 -1.04 0.02 -18.42
N GLU A 57 -0.72 1.28 -18.10
CA GLU A 57 0.60 1.68 -17.63
C GLU A 57 0.96 1.09 -16.27
N HIS A 58 -0.01 0.93 -15.36
CA HIS A 58 0.22 0.28 -14.08
C HIS A 58 0.78 -1.15 -14.23
N LEU A 59 0.42 -1.87 -15.28
CA LEU A 59 0.96 -3.21 -15.54
C LEU A 59 2.42 -3.19 -16.03
N MET A 60 2.95 -2.02 -16.41
CA MET A 60 4.34 -1.82 -16.83
C MET A 60 5.19 -1.13 -15.75
N GLY A 61 4.57 -0.42 -14.83
CA GLY A 61 5.22 0.42 -13.82
C GLY A 61 5.88 -0.36 -12.69
N TYR A 62 6.46 0.39 -11.75
CA TYR A 62 7.17 -0.15 -10.58
C TYR A 62 6.74 0.53 -9.28
N GLN A 63 5.65 1.30 -9.30
CA GLN A 63 5.06 1.84 -8.08
C GLN A 63 4.48 0.71 -7.23
N HIS A 64 4.19 1.00 -5.98
CA HIS A 64 3.68 0.00 -5.04
C HIS A 64 2.41 -0.70 -5.54
N ILE A 65 1.47 0.05 -6.09
CA ILE A 65 0.27 -0.51 -6.71
C ILE A 65 0.60 -1.36 -7.96
N ASP A 66 1.57 -0.93 -8.79
CA ASP A 66 1.96 -1.63 -10.00
C ASP A 66 2.51 -3.03 -9.68
N LEU A 67 3.37 -3.11 -8.65
CA LEU A 67 3.93 -4.37 -8.17
C LEU A 67 2.84 -5.28 -7.60
N SER A 68 1.88 -4.70 -6.89
CA SER A 68 0.75 -5.44 -6.34
C SER A 68 -0.19 -5.97 -7.43
N LEU A 69 -0.46 -5.19 -8.48
CA LEU A 69 -1.22 -5.64 -9.65
C LEU A 69 -0.52 -6.78 -10.39
N LYS A 70 0.80 -6.72 -10.53
CA LYS A 70 1.59 -7.80 -11.14
C LYS A 70 1.56 -9.07 -10.30
N LYS A 71 1.63 -8.94 -8.98
CA LYS A 71 1.64 -10.06 -8.03
C LYS A 71 0.30 -10.80 -7.96
N HIS A 72 -0.80 -10.05 -7.84
CA HIS A 72 -2.12 -10.61 -7.59
C HIS A 72 -2.97 -10.75 -8.86
N GLY A 73 -2.61 -10.06 -9.94
CA GLY A 73 -3.35 -10.04 -11.19
C GLY A 73 -4.64 -9.23 -11.12
N ILE A 74 -5.33 -9.19 -12.27
CA ILE A 74 -6.62 -8.54 -12.46
C ILE A 74 -7.69 -9.62 -12.51
N GLY A 75 -8.79 -9.44 -11.78
CA GLY A 75 -9.95 -10.30 -11.81
C GLY A 75 -11.19 -9.58 -12.34
N SER A 76 -12.24 -10.32 -12.67
CA SER A 76 -13.55 -9.76 -12.99
C SER A 76 -14.22 -9.16 -11.73
N ALA A 77 -15.27 -8.35 -11.92
CA ALA A 77 -16.04 -7.79 -10.81
C ALA A 77 -16.62 -8.88 -9.88
N PHE A 78 -16.89 -10.07 -10.42
CA PHE A 78 -17.50 -11.19 -9.69
C PHE A 78 -16.50 -12.17 -9.09
N THR A 79 -15.20 -12.01 -9.36
CA THR A 79 -14.18 -12.91 -8.81
C THR A 79 -14.10 -12.77 -7.29
N ARG A 80 -14.04 -13.89 -6.56
CA ARG A 80 -13.83 -13.90 -5.09
C ARG A 80 -12.36 -14.13 -4.73
N GLU A 81 -11.52 -14.34 -5.74
CA GLU A 81 -10.10 -14.57 -5.56
C GLU A 81 -9.39 -13.29 -5.09
N ASN A 82 -8.22 -13.47 -4.48
CA ASN A 82 -7.31 -12.41 -4.05
C ASN A 82 -6.68 -11.68 -5.26
N LYS A 83 -7.52 -11.09 -6.10
CA LYS A 83 -7.15 -10.34 -7.30
C LYS A 83 -7.66 -8.91 -7.24
N TRP A 84 -6.96 -8.02 -7.91
CA TRP A 84 -7.41 -6.64 -8.07
C TRP A 84 -8.60 -6.55 -9.03
N LYS A 85 -9.59 -5.77 -8.65
CA LYS A 85 -10.80 -5.49 -9.42
C LYS A 85 -10.90 -4.00 -9.67
N CYS A 86 -11.43 -3.62 -10.82
CA CYS A 86 -11.89 -2.25 -11.04
C CYS A 86 -13.31 -2.13 -10.47
N GLU A 87 -13.39 -1.59 -9.26
CA GLU A 87 -14.68 -1.42 -8.56
C GLU A 87 -15.53 -0.35 -9.21
N LYS A 88 -14.89 0.78 -9.58
CA LYS A 88 -15.60 1.91 -10.16
C LYS A 88 -14.69 2.76 -11.01
N ILE A 89 -15.25 3.32 -12.08
CA ILE A 89 -14.68 4.41 -12.86
C ILE A 89 -15.72 5.53 -12.89
N ILE A 90 -15.25 6.76 -12.66
CA ILE A 90 -16.08 7.97 -12.68
C ILE A 90 -15.42 8.95 -13.62
N HIS A 91 -16.07 9.21 -14.75
CA HIS A 91 -15.61 10.20 -15.69
C HIS A 91 -15.96 11.60 -15.20
N CYS A 92 -15.01 12.51 -15.27
CA CYS A 92 -15.15 13.92 -14.88
C CYS A 92 -14.17 14.78 -15.67
N ASP A 93 -14.37 16.08 -15.60
CA ASP A 93 -13.47 17.05 -16.23
C ASP A 93 -12.09 17.04 -15.60
N GLU A 94 -11.06 17.36 -16.37
CA GLU A 94 -9.67 17.38 -15.88
C GLU A 94 -9.46 18.32 -14.69
N SER A 95 -10.22 19.40 -14.60
CA SER A 95 -10.19 20.35 -13.48
C SER A 95 -10.70 19.76 -12.16
N GLU A 96 -11.54 18.74 -12.21
CA GLU A 96 -12.17 18.12 -11.05
C GLU A 96 -11.38 16.90 -10.53
N LEU A 97 -10.44 16.39 -11.32
CA LEU A 97 -9.70 15.14 -11.02
C LEU A 97 -9.13 15.11 -9.60
N ASN A 98 -8.45 16.18 -9.18
CA ASN A 98 -7.81 16.23 -7.86
C ASN A 98 -8.83 16.17 -6.72
N ASN A 99 -9.92 16.93 -6.84
CA ASN A 99 -10.95 16.98 -5.80
C ASN A 99 -11.68 15.63 -5.69
N MET A 100 -12.01 15.05 -6.83
CA MET A 100 -12.66 13.74 -6.92
C MET A 100 -11.78 12.61 -6.38
N GLU A 101 -10.48 12.61 -6.72
CA GLU A 101 -9.54 11.62 -6.17
C GLU A 101 -9.47 11.69 -4.65
N GLN A 102 -9.31 12.89 -4.07
CA GLN A 102 -9.26 13.08 -2.63
C GLN A 102 -10.56 12.66 -1.93
N GLU A 103 -11.70 13.01 -2.52
CA GLU A 103 -13.00 12.60 -1.97
C GLU A 103 -13.13 11.07 -1.92
N TRP A 104 -12.73 10.36 -2.99
CA TRP A 104 -12.82 8.91 -3.02
C TRP A 104 -11.75 8.21 -2.16
N ILE A 105 -10.56 8.79 -2.01
CA ILE A 105 -9.57 8.32 -1.02
C ILE A 105 -10.20 8.36 0.38
N ARG A 106 -10.86 9.45 0.75
CA ARG A 106 -11.55 9.59 2.03
C ARG A 106 -12.67 8.56 2.20
N LYS A 107 -13.54 8.42 1.18
CA LYS A 107 -14.62 7.43 1.18
C LYS A 107 -14.12 5.99 1.34
N CYS A 108 -13.05 5.62 0.63
CA CYS A 108 -12.46 4.29 0.75
C CYS A 108 -11.92 4.06 2.17
N HIS A 109 -11.30 5.08 2.78
CA HIS A 109 -10.83 5.00 4.15
C HIS A 109 -11.99 4.82 5.15
N GLU A 110 -13.05 5.62 5.03
CA GLU A 110 -14.27 5.52 5.86
C GLU A 110 -14.95 4.14 5.75
N LEU A 111 -14.87 3.52 4.57
CA LEU A 111 -15.35 2.15 4.34
C LEU A 111 -14.42 1.06 4.88
N GLY A 112 -13.29 1.44 5.51
CA GLY A 112 -12.36 0.53 6.16
C GLY A 112 -11.37 -0.15 5.22
N TYR A 113 -11.12 0.41 4.04
CA TYR A 113 -10.07 -0.08 3.14
C TYR A 113 -8.68 0.36 3.58
N GLN A 114 -7.72 -0.55 3.47
CA GLN A 114 -6.30 -0.21 3.54
C GLN A 114 -5.86 0.36 2.20
N LEU A 115 -5.46 1.63 2.20
CA LEU A 115 -5.14 2.35 0.97
C LEU A 115 -3.72 2.08 0.48
N TYR A 116 -3.58 1.81 -0.80
CA TYR A 116 -2.30 1.73 -1.51
C TYR A 116 -1.79 3.11 -1.96
N ASN A 117 -2.55 4.17 -1.72
CA ASN A 117 -2.14 5.53 -1.95
C ASN A 117 -1.11 5.95 -0.90
N HIS A 118 0.19 5.96 -1.26
CA HIS A 118 1.28 6.41 -0.36
C HIS A 118 1.36 7.93 -0.23
N THR A 119 0.91 8.61 -1.25
CA THR A 119 0.70 10.06 -1.24
C THR A 119 -0.75 10.31 -1.51
N THR A 120 -1.26 11.23 -0.82
CA THR A 120 -2.64 11.68 -0.88
C THR A 120 -2.93 12.39 -2.20
N GLY A 121 -2.98 11.67 -3.28
CA GLY A 121 -3.25 12.25 -4.59
C GLY A 121 -2.12 13.16 -5.10
N SER A 122 -1.99 13.29 -6.39
CA SER A 122 -0.96 14.08 -7.05
C SER A 122 -0.90 15.49 -6.50
N GLN A 123 0.31 15.96 -6.25
CA GLN A 123 0.68 17.36 -6.11
C GLN A 123 0.44 18.06 -4.76
N GLY A 124 0.77 17.44 -3.65
CA GLY A 124 1.14 18.20 -2.45
C GLY A 124 0.05 18.55 -1.45
N GLN A 125 -1.21 18.65 -1.82
CA GLN A 125 -2.31 18.87 -0.87
C GLN A 125 -2.73 17.59 -0.14
N GLY A 126 -2.36 16.47 -0.69
CA GLY A 126 -2.74 15.19 -0.18
C GLY A 126 -2.06 14.74 1.11
N LYS A 127 -0.90 15.25 1.48
CA LYS A 127 -0.26 14.92 2.77
C LYS A 127 -1.11 15.34 3.97
N GLN A 128 -1.88 16.42 3.84
CA GLN A 128 -2.80 16.88 4.89
C GLN A 128 -3.95 15.89 5.12
N ALA A 129 -4.56 15.37 4.06
CA ALA A 129 -5.71 14.48 4.20
C ALA A 129 -5.38 13.13 4.88
N LEU A 130 -4.19 12.54 4.65
CA LEU A 130 -3.76 11.32 5.35
C LEU A 130 -3.30 11.59 6.78
N GLY A 131 -2.73 12.77 7.07
CA GLY A 131 -2.32 13.17 8.43
C GLY A 131 -3.52 13.34 9.36
N GLU A 132 -4.69 13.67 8.83
CA GLU A 132 -5.93 13.88 9.58
C GLU A 132 -6.81 12.62 9.70
N GLN A 133 -6.52 11.58 8.91
CA GLN A 133 -7.30 10.34 8.94
C GLN A 133 -6.70 9.35 9.93
N LYS A 134 -7.47 9.02 10.96
CA LYS A 134 -7.12 7.93 11.87
C LYS A 134 -7.05 6.61 11.09
N PRO A 135 -5.98 5.83 11.22
CA PRO A 135 -5.92 4.51 10.59
C PRO A 135 -7.08 3.63 11.05
N ALA A 136 -7.41 2.61 10.25
CA ALA A 136 -8.44 1.65 10.61
C ALA A 136 -8.18 1.09 12.02
N LYS A 137 -9.25 0.89 12.79
CA LYS A 137 -9.17 0.31 14.15
C LYS A 137 -8.34 -0.99 14.11
N GLY A 138 -7.31 -1.08 14.93
CA GLY A 138 -6.41 -2.23 14.99
C GLY A 138 -5.16 -2.13 14.09
N TYR A 139 -5.02 -1.12 13.23
CA TYR A 139 -3.86 -0.98 12.37
C TYR A 139 -2.55 -0.83 13.16
N TYR A 140 -2.53 0.05 14.14
CA TYR A 140 -1.36 0.25 15.01
C TYR A 140 -1.12 -0.95 15.91
N ASP A 141 -2.17 -1.60 16.39
CA ASP A 141 -2.08 -2.84 17.16
C ASP A 141 -1.46 -3.96 16.33
N GLY A 142 -1.85 -4.07 15.05
CA GLY A 142 -1.25 -5.03 14.12
C GLY A 142 0.24 -4.76 13.88
N ILE A 143 0.65 -3.50 13.73
CA ILE A 143 2.06 -3.12 13.62
C ILE A 143 2.81 -3.45 14.91
N LYS A 144 2.24 -3.09 16.08
CA LYS A 144 2.85 -3.35 17.40
C LYS A 144 3.03 -4.87 17.62
N GLN A 145 1.99 -5.65 17.36
CA GLN A 145 2.04 -7.11 17.45
C GLN A 145 3.02 -7.74 16.47
N GLY A 146 3.06 -7.26 15.23
CA GLY A 146 4.03 -7.73 14.23
C GLY A 146 5.47 -7.47 14.63
N ARG A 147 5.76 -6.26 15.13
CA ARG A 147 7.08 -5.91 15.68
C ARG A 147 7.44 -6.80 16.87
N LYS A 148 6.52 -6.96 17.83
CA LYS A 148 6.73 -7.80 19.00
C LYS A 148 7.10 -9.22 18.60
N LYS A 149 6.34 -9.86 17.71
CA LYS A 149 6.63 -11.20 17.21
C LYS A 149 8.04 -11.35 16.63
N VAL A 150 8.48 -10.37 15.83
CA VAL A 150 9.83 -10.40 15.23
C VAL A 150 10.91 -10.25 16.30
N ILE A 151 10.72 -9.35 17.26
CA ILE A 151 11.66 -9.13 18.35
C ILE A 151 11.74 -10.38 19.24
N ASP A 152 10.61 -10.98 19.61
CA ASP A 152 10.54 -12.20 20.40
C ASP A 152 11.26 -13.36 19.70
N GLU A 153 11.09 -13.52 18.39
CA GLU A 153 11.77 -14.55 17.61
C GLU A 153 13.29 -14.34 17.59
N ILE A 154 13.75 -13.09 17.37
CA ILE A 154 15.18 -12.75 17.41
C ILE A 154 15.76 -13.02 18.80
N ASN A 155 15.11 -12.56 19.86
CA ASN A 155 15.55 -12.78 21.25
C ASN A 155 15.61 -14.26 21.59
N ASN A 156 14.63 -15.04 21.17
CA ASN A 156 14.59 -16.47 21.40
C ASN A 156 15.79 -17.19 20.75
N ARG A 157 16.17 -16.80 19.53
CA ARG A 157 17.34 -17.34 18.82
C ARG A 157 18.67 -16.90 19.43
N LEU A 158 18.74 -15.64 19.88
CA LEU A 158 19.92 -15.13 20.61
C LEU A 158 20.11 -15.86 21.94
N THR A 159 19.04 -16.05 22.72
CA THR A 159 19.07 -16.71 24.01
C THR A 159 19.40 -18.19 23.89
N LYS A 160 18.91 -18.89 22.87
CA LYS A 160 19.24 -20.28 22.57
C LYS A 160 20.65 -20.47 22.02
N GLY A 161 21.32 -19.38 21.63
CA GLY A 161 22.65 -19.42 21.02
C GLY A 161 22.67 -19.83 19.55
N ASP A 162 21.50 -19.91 18.91
CA ASP A 162 21.36 -20.21 17.47
C ASP A 162 21.98 -19.13 16.60
N ILE A 163 21.93 -17.87 17.08
CA ILE A 163 22.58 -16.71 16.43
C ILE A 163 23.36 -15.91 17.46
N ARG A 164 24.40 -15.22 17.00
CA ARG A 164 25.20 -14.31 17.80
C ARG A 164 25.39 -13.00 17.09
N LEU A 165 25.30 -11.90 17.83
CA LEU A 165 25.64 -10.58 17.31
C LEU A 165 27.13 -10.33 17.48
N VAL A 166 27.85 -10.20 16.37
CA VAL A 166 29.30 -9.95 16.36
C VAL A 166 29.60 -8.66 15.62
N ILE A 167 30.45 -7.82 16.22
CA ILE A 167 30.96 -6.63 15.54
C ILE A 167 32.27 -7.00 14.83
N GLU A 168 32.22 -7.08 13.52
CA GLU A 168 33.45 -7.18 12.73
C GLU A 168 34.16 -5.82 12.68
N CYS A 169 35.45 -5.79 13.02
CA CYS A 169 36.28 -4.58 13.09
C CYS A 169 35.61 -3.50 14.00
N PRO A 170 35.62 -3.68 15.31
CA PRO A 170 34.94 -2.82 16.27
C PRO A 170 35.46 -1.38 16.20
N ASN A 171 34.53 -0.44 16.25
CA ASN A 171 34.80 1.00 16.39
C ASN A 171 33.65 1.63 17.17
N LYS A 172 33.87 2.83 17.73
CA LYS A 172 32.92 3.53 18.59
C LYS A 172 31.51 3.65 17.96
N ARG A 173 31.40 3.87 16.64
CA ARG A 173 30.12 3.98 15.94
C ARG A 173 29.38 2.64 15.87
N LYS A 174 30.08 1.56 15.58
CA LYS A 174 29.50 0.22 15.49
C LYS A 174 29.06 -0.28 16.86
N GLU A 175 29.83 0.02 17.91
CA GLU A 175 29.48 -0.28 19.31
C GLU A 175 28.19 0.43 19.74
N GLN A 176 28.06 1.72 19.37
CA GLN A 176 26.83 2.48 19.60
C GLN A 176 25.62 1.87 18.84
N HIS A 177 25.83 1.40 17.60
CA HIS A 177 24.75 0.74 16.84
C HIS A 177 24.35 -0.60 17.47
N LEU A 178 25.30 -1.38 18.00
CA LEU A 178 24.98 -2.61 18.71
C LEU A 178 24.23 -2.33 20.00
N ALA A 179 24.69 -1.35 20.81
CA ALA A 179 24.00 -0.95 22.02
C ALA A 179 22.54 -0.55 21.75
N LYS A 180 22.32 0.26 20.69
CA LYS A 180 20.99 0.68 20.29
C LYS A 180 20.11 -0.49 19.78
N LEU A 181 20.70 -1.47 19.12
CA LEU A 181 20.00 -2.68 18.72
C LEU A 181 19.60 -3.52 19.93
N MET A 182 20.49 -3.69 20.90
CA MET A 182 20.21 -4.42 22.14
C MET A 182 19.14 -3.74 23.00
N GLU A 183 19.14 -2.40 23.03
CA GLU A 183 18.08 -1.59 23.64
C GLU A 183 16.73 -1.87 22.98
N LEU A 184 16.64 -1.81 21.65
CA LEU A 184 15.42 -2.10 20.89
C LEU A 184 14.90 -3.54 21.08
N LEU A 185 15.80 -4.49 21.29
CA LEU A 185 15.46 -5.89 21.58
C LEU A 185 15.01 -6.09 23.03
N GLY A 186 15.47 -5.23 23.97
CA GLY A 186 15.14 -5.29 25.40
C GLY A 186 13.92 -4.47 25.83
N GLU A 187 13.46 -3.51 25.02
CA GLU A 187 12.37 -2.58 25.37
C GLU A 187 10.97 -3.22 25.46
N ASN A 188 10.83 -4.52 25.20
CA ASN A 188 9.51 -5.17 25.19
C ASN A 188 8.87 -5.43 26.56
N ASP A 189 9.56 -5.19 27.66
CA ASP A 189 9.05 -5.55 28.99
C ASP A 189 8.48 -4.36 29.81
N ASN A 190 8.55 -3.11 29.31
CA ASN A 190 8.24 -1.93 30.13
C ASN A 190 7.22 -0.92 29.57
N GLU A 191 6.50 -1.20 28.50
CA GLU A 191 5.45 -0.27 28.02
C GLU A 191 4.02 -0.81 28.15
N ASP A 192 3.63 -1.19 29.37
CA ASP A 192 2.26 -1.16 29.84
C ASP A 192 2.00 0.18 30.58
N THR A 193 2.21 1.31 29.93
CA THR A 193 1.82 2.63 30.48
C THR A 193 0.81 3.28 29.56
N GLU A 194 -0.45 3.19 30.00
CA GLU A 194 -1.52 4.17 29.97
C GLU A 194 -1.56 5.14 28.77
N TYR A 195 -2.34 4.78 27.77
CA TYR A 195 -3.11 5.77 27.03
C TYR A 195 -4.56 5.73 27.51
N SER A 196 -4.81 6.35 28.67
CA SER A 196 -6.12 6.86 29.05
C SER A 196 -6.41 8.06 28.14
N GLY A 197 -7.08 7.82 27.05
CA GLY A 197 -7.64 8.87 26.20
C GLY A 197 -9.04 9.19 26.69
N ASP A 198 -9.16 10.19 27.53
CA ASP A 198 -10.41 10.85 27.81
C ASP A 198 -10.92 11.62 26.57
N CYS A 199 -12.24 11.51 26.36
CA CYS A 199 -13.18 12.26 25.53
C CYS A 199 -13.02 12.21 24.01
#